data_bed31eee83e148a2ad29afd69849071f
#
_entry.id   bed31eee83e148a2ad29afd69849071f
#
_cell.length_a   1.000
_cell.length_b   1.000
_cell.length_c   1.000
_cell.angle_alpha   90.00
_cell.angle_beta   90.00
_cell.angle_gamma   90.00
#
_symmetry.space_group_name_H-M   'P 1'
#
loop_
_entity.id
_entity.type
_entity.pdbx_description
1 polymer ?
#
loop_
_entity_poly.entity_id
_entity_poly.type
_entity_poly.pdbx_seq_one_letter_code
_entity_poly.pdbx_strand_id
1 'polypeptide(L)'
;MESEDITRKIVKRVELICPAGNLPSLKAAIDNGADVVYTGFSDATNARNFEGLNFTPDELSEGIAYAHRGGKQVYLAVNTFPQMDTYRQWYASVDRAVEIGADAIILANLGILKYAREHYPDINIHLSVQASASNYESINFYREAFHIKRVVLPRVLTVEEMRLIKEKTDVEIEVFALGGLCINIEGRCYLSSFVTGASTNTEGACSPARFVRFTNEDDH
;
A
#
# COMPACT_ATOMS: atom_id res chain seq x y z
N MET A 1 -35.95 37.88 -11.83
CA MET A 1 -35.97 36.66 -10.99
C MET A 1 -35.28 35.58 -11.78
N GLU A 2 -33.95 35.64 -11.74
CA GLU A 2 -33.07 34.63 -12.38
C GLU A 2 -32.96 33.45 -11.42
N SER A 3 -33.41 32.29 -11.88
CA SER A 3 -33.26 31.03 -11.17
C SER A 3 -31.78 30.62 -11.23
N GLU A 4 -31.07 30.72 -10.12
CA GLU A 4 -29.77 30.11 -9.98
C GLU A 4 -29.89 28.59 -10.14
N ASP A 5 -29.48 28.12 -11.29
CA ASP A 5 -29.27 26.70 -11.56
C ASP A 5 -27.99 26.25 -10.82
N ILE A 6 -28.19 25.85 -9.57
CA ILE A 6 -27.13 25.25 -8.77
C ILE A 6 -26.90 23.85 -9.33
N THR A 7 -26.07 23.77 -10.37
CA THR A 7 -25.54 22.51 -10.88
C THR A 7 -24.81 21.82 -9.71
N ARG A 8 -25.47 20.90 -9.03
CA ARG A 8 -24.85 20.01 -8.06
C ARG A 8 -23.71 19.27 -8.76
N LYS A 9 -22.48 19.75 -8.62
CA LYS A 9 -21.29 18.96 -8.93
C LYS A 9 -21.46 17.64 -8.18
N ILE A 10 -21.64 16.55 -8.92
CA ILE A 10 -21.61 15.21 -8.35
C ILE A 10 -20.21 15.04 -7.75
N VAL A 11 -20.10 15.25 -6.46
CA VAL A 11 -18.86 14.97 -5.73
C VAL A 11 -18.70 13.45 -5.78
N LYS A 12 -17.75 12.96 -6.59
CA LYS A 12 -17.42 11.54 -6.64
C LYS A 12 -17.10 11.11 -5.21
N ARG A 13 -17.83 10.14 -4.68
CA ARG A 13 -17.61 9.62 -3.33
C ARG A 13 -16.17 9.13 -3.21
N VAL A 14 -15.47 9.57 -2.16
CA VAL A 14 -14.14 9.11 -1.84
C VAL A 14 -14.25 7.74 -1.16
N GLU A 15 -13.42 6.78 -1.57
CA GLU A 15 -13.34 5.48 -0.92
C GLU A 15 -12.60 5.59 0.42
N LEU A 16 -13.15 4.95 1.45
CA LEU A 16 -12.49 4.78 2.74
C LEU A 16 -11.73 3.46 2.76
N ILE A 17 -10.40 3.54 2.78
CA ILE A 17 -9.51 2.38 2.85
C ILE A 17 -8.96 2.28 4.27
N CYS A 18 -9.21 1.15 4.94
CA CYS A 18 -8.75 0.89 6.30
C CYS A 18 -7.68 -0.21 6.34
N PRO A 19 -6.63 -0.08 7.17
CA PRO A 19 -5.71 -1.18 7.42
C PRO A 19 -6.32 -2.25 8.31
N ALA A 20 -5.93 -3.51 8.12
CA ALA A 20 -6.20 -4.55 9.08
C ALA A 20 -4.95 -5.42 9.32
N GLY A 21 -4.64 -5.67 10.59
CA GLY A 21 -3.53 -6.52 11.00
C GLY A 21 -3.96 -7.93 11.44
N ASN A 22 -5.27 -8.22 11.48
CA ASN A 22 -5.82 -9.54 11.79
C ASN A 22 -7.29 -9.62 11.36
N LEU A 23 -7.85 -10.83 11.36
CA LEU A 23 -9.21 -11.08 10.92
C LEU A 23 -10.29 -10.32 11.71
N PRO A 24 -10.23 -10.20 13.06
CA PRO A 24 -11.17 -9.36 13.80
C PRO A 24 -11.14 -7.89 13.38
N SER A 25 -9.97 -7.30 13.17
CA SER A 25 -9.85 -5.91 12.73
C SER A 25 -10.35 -5.70 11.29
N LEU A 26 -10.16 -6.68 10.40
CA LEU A 26 -10.72 -6.67 9.06
C LEU A 26 -12.26 -6.62 9.12
N LYS A 27 -12.87 -7.54 9.87
CA LYS A 27 -14.33 -7.57 10.04
C LYS A 27 -14.85 -6.27 10.65
N ALA A 28 -14.20 -5.77 11.70
CA ALA A 28 -14.56 -4.49 12.33
C ALA A 28 -14.49 -3.31 11.35
N ALA A 29 -13.46 -3.23 10.50
CA ALA A 29 -13.35 -2.18 9.50
C ALA A 29 -14.51 -2.22 8.50
N ILE A 30 -14.84 -3.39 7.97
CA ILE A 30 -15.97 -3.61 7.04
C ILE A 30 -17.30 -3.21 7.70
N ASP A 31 -17.54 -3.69 8.92
CA ASP A 31 -18.80 -3.46 9.65
C ASP A 31 -19.01 -1.98 10.01
N ASN A 32 -17.92 -1.20 10.15
CA ASN A 32 -17.95 0.22 10.45
C ASN A 32 -17.77 1.12 9.23
N GLY A 33 -17.94 0.60 8.02
CA GLY A 33 -18.11 1.43 6.83
C GLY A 33 -16.89 1.61 5.95
N ALA A 34 -15.82 0.84 6.16
CA ALA A 34 -14.74 0.77 5.17
C ALA A 34 -15.30 0.31 3.82
N ASP A 35 -14.84 0.93 2.74
CA ASP A 35 -15.14 0.47 1.38
C ASP A 35 -14.13 -0.60 0.96
N VAL A 36 -12.91 -0.48 1.48
CA VAL A 36 -11.80 -1.37 1.22
C VAL A 36 -11.02 -1.64 2.50
N VAL A 37 -10.51 -2.85 2.64
CA VAL A 37 -9.46 -3.16 3.63
C VAL A 37 -8.17 -3.47 2.91
N TYR A 38 -7.06 -2.86 3.34
CA TYR A 38 -5.75 -3.30 2.90
C TYR A 38 -5.00 -4.06 3.99
N THR A 39 -4.28 -5.09 3.59
CA THR A 39 -3.56 -5.97 4.49
C THR A 39 -2.39 -6.67 3.77
N GLY A 40 -1.77 -7.66 4.37
CA GLY A 40 -0.70 -8.44 3.74
C GLY A 40 -0.47 -9.77 4.46
N PHE A 41 0.37 -10.59 3.85
CA PHE A 41 0.83 -11.82 4.45
C PHE A 41 1.74 -11.56 5.66
N SER A 42 1.77 -12.50 6.59
CA SER A 42 2.66 -12.47 7.76
C SER A 42 4.06 -12.97 7.39
N ASP A 43 4.68 -12.34 6.39
CA ASP A 43 6.01 -12.69 5.89
C ASP A 43 6.78 -11.46 5.37
N ALA A 44 8.00 -11.68 4.89
CA ALA A 44 8.90 -10.62 4.43
C ALA A 44 8.40 -9.86 3.19
N THR A 45 7.36 -10.31 2.50
CA THR A 45 6.83 -9.64 1.31
C THR A 45 5.99 -8.41 1.62
N ASN A 46 5.61 -8.22 2.89
CA ASN A 46 4.82 -7.10 3.38
C ASN A 46 5.69 -6.09 4.15
N ALA A 47 5.68 -4.83 3.73
CA ALA A 47 6.43 -3.74 4.37
C ALA A 47 5.98 -3.39 5.80
N ARG A 48 4.93 -4.01 6.30
CA ARG A 48 4.40 -3.89 7.67
C ARG A 48 4.30 -5.26 8.35
N ASN A 49 5.36 -6.05 8.21
CA ASN A 49 5.45 -7.37 8.82
C ASN A 49 5.77 -7.25 10.33
N PHE A 50 4.79 -6.84 11.11
CA PHE A 50 4.90 -6.75 12.56
C PHE A 50 4.64 -8.12 13.20
N GLU A 51 5.40 -8.46 14.24
CA GLU A 51 5.20 -9.68 15.01
C GLU A 51 3.77 -9.77 15.58
N GLY A 52 3.11 -10.90 15.36
CA GLY A 52 1.74 -11.13 15.82
C GLY A 52 0.64 -10.44 15.01
N LEU A 53 1.02 -9.74 13.94
CA LEU A 53 0.07 -9.13 13.00
C LEU A 53 0.21 -9.76 11.60
N ASN A 54 -0.74 -9.36 10.75
CA ASN A 54 -0.92 -9.87 9.39
C ASN A 54 -1.54 -11.28 9.35
N PHE A 55 -1.63 -11.87 8.19
CA PHE A 55 -2.53 -12.97 7.95
C PHE A 55 -1.82 -14.19 7.38
N THR A 56 -2.30 -15.35 7.77
CA THR A 56 -2.10 -16.58 7.00
C THR A 56 -2.99 -16.56 5.75
N PRO A 57 -2.68 -17.38 4.73
CA PRO A 57 -3.53 -17.49 3.53
C PRO A 57 -4.97 -17.87 3.82
N ASP A 58 -5.20 -18.76 4.79
CA ASP A 58 -6.54 -19.22 5.16
C ASP A 58 -7.35 -18.10 5.82
N GLU A 59 -6.75 -17.33 6.73
CA GLU A 59 -7.38 -16.16 7.34
C GLU A 59 -7.69 -15.07 6.29
N LEU A 60 -6.81 -14.88 5.28
CA LEU A 60 -7.08 -13.97 4.18
C LEU A 60 -8.24 -14.43 3.34
N SER A 61 -8.32 -15.72 3.00
CA SER A 61 -9.44 -16.28 2.25
C SER A 61 -10.77 -16.07 2.99
N GLU A 62 -10.80 -16.29 4.31
CA GLU A 62 -11.97 -16.00 5.14
C GLU A 62 -12.33 -14.51 5.14
N GLY A 63 -11.31 -13.64 5.30
CA GLY A 63 -11.47 -12.18 5.32
C GLY A 63 -11.99 -11.63 4.00
N ILE A 64 -11.45 -12.09 2.87
CA ILE A 64 -11.91 -11.72 1.52
C ILE A 64 -13.36 -12.15 1.31
N ALA A 65 -13.69 -13.40 1.64
CA ALA A 65 -15.05 -13.89 1.53
C ALA A 65 -16.03 -13.09 2.42
N TYR A 66 -15.57 -12.64 3.60
CA TYR A 66 -16.38 -11.78 4.47
C TYR A 66 -16.62 -10.42 3.83
N ALA A 67 -15.58 -9.76 3.32
CA ALA A 67 -15.67 -8.46 2.67
C ALA A 67 -16.57 -8.50 1.42
N HIS A 68 -16.40 -9.51 0.57
CA HIS A 68 -17.17 -9.67 -0.66
C HIS A 68 -18.67 -9.88 -0.39
N ARG A 69 -19.07 -10.58 0.69
CA ARG A 69 -20.48 -10.67 1.08
C ARG A 69 -21.11 -9.31 1.40
N GLY A 70 -20.30 -8.37 1.88
CA GLY A 70 -20.70 -6.99 2.13
C GLY A 70 -20.56 -6.06 0.93
N GLY A 71 -20.17 -6.56 -0.24
CA GLY A 71 -19.87 -5.76 -1.44
C GLY A 71 -18.63 -4.86 -1.26
N LYS A 72 -17.69 -5.27 -0.39
CA LYS A 72 -16.46 -4.56 -0.06
C LYS A 72 -15.24 -5.27 -0.65
N GLN A 73 -14.11 -4.57 -0.74
CA GLN A 73 -12.91 -5.05 -1.38
C GLN A 73 -11.76 -5.28 -0.38
N VAL A 74 -10.82 -6.14 -0.79
CA VAL A 74 -9.58 -6.40 -0.04
C VAL A 74 -8.38 -6.26 -0.96
N TYR A 75 -7.43 -5.39 -0.59
CA TYR A 75 -6.17 -5.18 -1.30
C TYR A 75 -5.03 -5.83 -0.54
N LEU A 76 -4.16 -6.57 -1.24
CA LEU A 76 -3.03 -7.25 -0.63
C LEU A 76 -1.70 -6.56 -0.96
N ALA A 77 -0.94 -6.25 0.07
CA ALA A 77 0.39 -5.67 -0.06
C ALA A 77 1.46 -6.77 -0.23
N VAL A 78 2.18 -6.71 -1.36
CA VAL A 78 3.40 -7.47 -1.64
C VAL A 78 4.45 -6.42 -2.06
N ASN A 79 4.89 -5.62 -1.11
CA ASN A 79 5.47 -4.31 -1.39
C ASN A 79 6.85 -4.06 -0.77
N THR A 80 7.55 -5.10 -0.31
CA THR A 80 8.97 -5.07 -0.02
C THR A 80 9.80 -5.39 -1.26
N PHE A 81 11.12 -5.32 -1.13
CA PHE A 81 12.06 -5.54 -2.24
C PHE A 81 12.79 -6.86 -2.05
N PRO A 82 12.62 -7.85 -2.96
CA PRO A 82 13.35 -9.09 -2.91
C PRO A 82 14.85 -8.88 -3.09
N GLN A 83 15.64 -9.71 -2.45
CA GLN A 83 17.05 -9.87 -2.76
C GLN A 83 17.22 -10.87 -3.94
N MET A 84 18.43 -10.96 -4.50
CA MET A 84 18.66 -11.71 -5.73
C MET A 84 18.25 -13.19 -5.67
N ASP A 85 18.36 -13.80 -4.50
CA ASP A 85 18.06 -15.22 -4.26
C ASP A 85 16.63 -15.48 -3.74
N THR A 86 15.87 -14.44 -3.42
CA THR A 86 14.56 -14.55 -2.75
C THR A 86 13.35 -14.26 -3.65
N TYR A 87 13.53 -13.91 -4.91
CA TYR A 87 12.45 -13.52 -5.83
C TYR A 87 11.27 -14.51 -5.89
N ARG A 88 11.55 -15.80 -5.76
CA ARG A 88 10.52 -16.84 -5.82
C ARG A 88 9.43 -16.68 -4.75
N GLN A 89 9.80 -16.17 -3.57
CA GLN A 89 8.82 -15.92 -2.50
C GLN A 89 7.84 -14.82 -2.92
N TRP A 90 8.33 -13.73 -3.54
CA TRP A 90 7.46 -12.64 -4.01
C TRP A 90 6.56 -13.07 -5.15
N TYR A 91 7.06 -13.87 -6.09
CA TYR A 91 6.23 -14.46 -7.15
C TYR A 91 5.12 -15.32 -6.54
N ALA A 92 5.46 -16.23 -5.64
CA ALA A 92 4.49 -17.08 -4.96
C ALA A 92 3.45 -16.27 -4.15
N SER A 93 3.85 -15.12 -3.59
CA SER A 93 2.91 -14.23 -2.87
C SER A 93 1.96 -13.50 -3.83
N VAL A 94 2.42 -13.11 -5.02
CA VAL A 94 1.54 -12.57 -6.08
C VAL A 94 0.56 -13.64 -6.55
N ASP A 95 1.05 -14.85 -6.87
CA ASP A 95 0.22 -15.97 -7.33
C ASP A 95 -0.88 -16.27 -6.31
N ARG A 96 -0.50 -16.39 -5.04
CA ARG A 96 -1.42 -16.66 -3.94
C ARG A 96 -2.44 -15.54 -3.73
N ALA A 97 -2.02 -14.27 -3.85
CA ALA A 97 -2.94 -13.14 -3.74
C ALA A 97 -4.04 -13.20 -4.82
N VAL A 98 -3.69 -13.60 -6.03
CA VAL A 98 -4.66 -13.81 -7.12
C VAL A 98 -5.54 -15.02 -6.84
N GLU A 99 -4.96 -16.16 -6.44
CA GLU A 99 -5.68 -17.41 -6.16
C GLU A 99 -6.76 -17.25 -5.09
N ILE A 100 -6.47 -16.48 -4.02
CA ILE A 100 -7.44 -16.24 -2.93
C ILE A 100 -8.43 -15.12 -3.26
N GLY A 101 -8.35 -14.50 -4.44
CA GLY A 101 -9.34 -13.54 -4.93
C GLY A 101 -9.16 -12.11 -4.41
N ALA A 102 -7.94 -11.65 -4.19
CA ALA A 102 -7.69 -10.24 -3.88
C ALA A 102 -8.19 -9.33 -5.01
N ASP A 103 -8.83 -8.22 -4.66
CA ASP A 103 -9.38 -7.26 -5.63
C ASP A 103 -8.29 -6.39 -6.27
N ALA A 104 -7.18 -6.19 -5.57
CA ALA A 104 -5.97 -5.57 -6.09
C ALA A 104 -4.73 -6.03 -5.32
N ILE A 105 -3.56 -5.90 -5.98
CA ILE A 105 -2.26 -6.16 -5.35
C ILE A 105 -1.46 -4.85 -5.32
N ILE A 106 -0.94 -4.51 -4.12
CA ILE A 106 -0.16 -3.30 -3.89
C ILE A 106 1.32 -3.66 -4.00
N LEU A 107 1.99 -3.22 -5.06
CA LEU A 107 3.36 -3.58 -5.44
C LEU A 107 4.30 -2.38 -5.44
N ALA A 108 5.60 -2.62 -5.26
CA ALA A 108 6.64 -1.58 -5.31
C ALA A 108 7.82 -1.94 -6.22
N ASN A 109 8.27 -3.19 -6.22
CA ASN A 109 9.44 -3.63 -6.97
C ASN A 109 9.14 -3.80 -8.44
N LEU A 110 10.00 -3.26 -9.33
CA LEU A 110 9.84 -3.30 -10.80
C LEU A 110 9.75 -4.73 -11.35
N GLY A 111 10.58 -5.65 -10.84
CA GLY A 111 10.56 -7.05 -11.28
C GLY A 111 9.26 -7.76 -10.91
N ILE A 112 8.71 -7.44 -9.72
CA ILE A 112 7.43 -8.01 -9.27
C ILE A 112 6.25 -7.38 -10.01
N LEU A 113 6.29 -6.07 -10.29
CA LEU A 113 5.32 -5.38 -11.16
C LEU A 113 5.27 -6.01 -12.54
N LYS A 114 6.46 -6.26 -13.14
CA LYS A 114 6.57 -6.94 -14.43
C LYS A 114 5.97 -8.34 -14.36
N TYR A 115 6.36 -9.15 -13.38
CA TYR A 115 5.85 -10.50 -13.19
C TYR A 115 4.31 -10.52 -13.09
N ALA A 116 3.74 -9.67 -12.21
CA ALA A 116 2.30 -9.59 -12.03
C ALA A 116 1.58 -9.21 -13.33
N ARG A 117 2.11 -8.27 -14.10
CA ARG A 117 1.50 -7.83 -15.35
C ARG A 117 1.58 -8.88 -16.45
N GLU A 118 2.68 -9.63 -16.55
CA GLU A 118 2.88 -10.67 -17.57
C GLU A 118 2.03 -11.92 -17.28
N HIS A 119 1.85 -12.32 -16.01
CA HIS A 119 1.14 -13.54 -15.64
C HIS A 119 -0.35 -13.30 -15.33
N TYR A 120 -0.70 -12.10 -14.88
CA TYR A 120 -2.06 -11.74 -14.45
C TYR A 120 -2.48 -10.39 -15.05
N PRO A 121 -2.73 -10.33 -16.38
CA PRO A 121 -3.02 -9.07 -17.08
C PRO A 121 -4.28 -8.36 -16.59
N ASP A 122 -5.23 -9.08 -16.02
CA ASP A 122 -6.52 -8.55 -15.56
C ASP A 122 -6.52 -8.08 -14.10
N ILE A 123 -5.48 -8.45 -13.32
CA ILE A 123 -5.42 -8.03 -11.91
C ILE A 123 -5.20 -6.52 -11.78
N ASN A 124 -5.90 -5.89 -10.86
CA ASN A 124 -5.64 -4.49 -10.52
C ASN A 124 -4.32 -4.36 -9.77
N ILE A 125 -3.40 -3.60 -10.34
CA ILE A 125 -2.12 -3.27 -9.70
C ILE A 125 -2.19 -1.85 -9.16
N HIS A 126 -1.94 -1.72 -7.86
CA HIS A 126 -1.76 -0.44 -7.19
C HIS A 126 -0.29 -0.23 -6.88
N LEU A 127 0.23 0.95 -7.19
CA LEU A 127 1.61 1.28 -6.88
C LEU A 127 1.73 1.66 -5.41
N SER A 128 2.51 0.89 -4.66
CA SER A 128 2.76 1.13 -3.24
C SER A 128 3.51 2.44 -3.01
N VAL A 129 3.26 3.07 -1.87
CA VAL A 129 4.08 4.17 -1.36
C VAL A 129 5.57 3.80 -1.25
N GLN A 130 5.89 2.52 -1.10
CA GLN A 130 7.27 2.00 -1.09
C GLN A 130 8.02 2.23 -2.42
N ALA A 131 7.31 2.47 -3.53
CA ALA A 131 7.92 2.86 -4.80
C ALA A 131 8.39 4.33 -4.82
N SER A 132 8.02 5.14 -3.82
CA SER A 132 8.35 6.57 -3.68
C SER A 132 8.03 7.40 -4.93
N ALA A 133 6.90 7.09 -5.61
CA ALA A 133 6.45 7.86 -6.76
C ALA A 133 5.81 9.17 -6.28
N SER A 134 6.61 10.23 -6.21
CA SER A 134 6.25 11.53 -5.62
C SER A 134 5.98 12.63 -6.66
N ASN A 135 5.96 12.30 -7.95
CA ASN A 135 5.67 13.23 -9.03
C ASN A 135 4.95 12.53 -10.19
N TYR A 136 4.27 13.32 -11.01
CA TYR A 136 3.45 12.79 -12.11
C TYR A 136 4.29 12.09 -13.21
N GLU A 137 5.54 12.48 -13.43
CA GLU A 137 6.42 11.84 -14.42
C GLU A 137 6.71 10.39 -14.03
N SER A 138 7.10 10.14 -12.77
CA SER A 138 7.33 8.79 -12.29
C SER A 138 6.04 7.95 -12.27
N ILE A 139 4.91 8.55 -11.89
CA ILE A 139 3.61 7.88 -11.87
C ILE A 139 3.19 7.49 -13.30
N ASN A 140 3.33 8.37 -14.28
CA ASN A 140 3.03 8.10 -15.67
C ASN A 140 3.93 7.02 -16.26
N PHE A 141 5.22 7.01 -15.89
CA PHE A 141 6.12 5.90 -16.25
C PHE A 141 5.59 4.55 -15.75
N TYR A 142 5.20 4.44 -14.48
CA TYR A 142 4.63 3.20 -13.94
C TYR A 142 3.30 2.83 -14.61
N ARG A 143 2.46 3.82 -14.93
CA ARG A 143 1.21 3.62 -15.66
C ARG A 143 1.46 3.03 -17.05
N GLU A 144 2.41 3.58 -17.78
CA GLU A 144 2.73 3.16 -19.15
C GLU A 144 3.41 1.79 -19.18
N ALA A 145 4.34 1.55 -18.26
CA ALA A 145 5.12 0.30 -18.22
C ALA A 145 4.34 -0.87 -17.60
N PHE A 146 3.49 -0.63 -16.61
CA PHE A 146 2.86 -1.69 -15.82
C PHE A 146 1.34 -1.57 -15.71
N HIS A 147 0.71 -0.60 -16.37
CA HIS A 147 -0.74 -0.38 -16.34
C HIS A 147 -1.32 -0.31 -14.92
N ILE A 148 -0.64 0.39 -14.01
CA ILE A 148 -1.14 0.60 -12.66
C ILE A 148 -2.47 1.36 -12.69
N LYS A 149 -3.39 0.98 -11.81
CA LYS A 149 -4.70 1.63 -11.68
C LYS A 149 -4.69 2.76 -10.65
N ARG A 150 -3.88 2.60 -9.60
CA ARG A 150 -3.82 3.51 -8.46
C ARG A 150 -2.39 3.68 -7.98
N VAL A 151 -2.09 4.84 -7.40
CA VAL A 151 -0.83 5.12 -6.70
C VAL A 151 -1.11 5.61 -5.28
N VAL A 152 -0.40 5.04 -4.31
CA VAL A 152 -0.39 5.51 -2.91
C VAL A 152 0.70 6.57 -2.79
N LEU A 153 0.30 7.81 -2.55
CA LEU A 153 1.23 8.95 -2.51
C LEU A 153 2.01 8.99 -1.18
N PRO A 154 3.30 9.43 -1.23
CA PRO A 154 4.09 9.68 -0.03
C PRO A 154 3.47 10.74 0.88
N ARG A 155 3.65 10.55 2.19
CA ARG A 155 3.10 11.46 3.24
C ARG A 155 3.74 12.83 3.27
N VAL A 156 4.90 12.99 2.63
CA VAL A 156 5.68 14.24 2.61
C VAL A 156 5.18 15.26 1.57
N LEU A 157 4.24 14.87 0.71
CA LEU A 157 3.68 15.76 -0.31
C LEU A 157 2.68 16.75 0.29
N THR A 158 2.75 17.99 -0.17
CA THR A 158 1.74 19.01 0.12
C THR A 158 0.46 18.79 -0.67
N VAL A 159 -0.64 19.40 -0.23
CA VAL A 159 -1.92 19.34 -0.95
C VAL A 159 -1.81 19.91 -2.37
N GLU A 160 -1.02 20.96 -2.54
CA GLU A 160 -0.75 21.59 -3.84
C GLU A 160 -0.04 20.65 -4.80
N GLU A 161 0.98 19.93 -4.32
CA GLU A 161 1.67 18.90 -5.10
C GLU A 161 0.75 17.75 -5.48
N MET A 162 -0.10 17.28 -4.55
CA MET A 162 -1.10 16.24 -4.83
C MET A 162 -2.11 16.69 -5.90
N ARG A 163 -2.54 17.96 -5.87
CA ARG A 163 -3.41 18.53 -6.92
C ARG A 163 -2.73 18.53 -8.28
N LEU A 164 -1.48 19.01 -8.34
CA LEU A 164 -0.71 19.01 -9.58
C LEU A 164 -0.52 17.59 -10.15
N ILE A 165 -0.23 16.61 -9.29
CA ILE A 165 -0.16 15.21 -9.70
C ILE A 165 -1.51 14.78 -10.29
N LYS A 166 -2.63 15.06 -9.59
CA LYS A 166 -3.97 14.69 -10.06
C LYS A 166 -4.36 15.30 -11.41
N GLU A 167 -3.88 16.50 -11.68
CA GLU A 167 -4.12 17.19 -12.95
C GLU A 167 -3.30 16.61 -14.12
N LYS A 168 -2.17 15.98 -13.81
CA LYS A 168 -1.18 15.51 -14.79
C LYS A 168 -1.16 13.99 -14.99
N THR A 169 -2.02 13.25 -14.29
CA THR A 169 -2.14 11.80 -14.43
C THR A 169 -3.59 11.33 -14.40
N ASP A 170 -3.90 10.28 -15.17
CA ASP A 170 -5.20 9.60 -15.14
C ASP A 170 -5.25 8.49 -14.08
N VAL A 171 -4.14 8.23 -13.39
CA VAL A 171 -4.06 7.22 -12.33
C VAL A 171 -4.90 7.67 -11.12
N GLU A 172 -5.59 6.74 -10.48
CA GLU A 172 -6.26 7.03 -9.21
C GLU A 172 -5.22 7.33 -8.12
N ILE A 173 -5.54 8.30 -7.25
CA ILE A 173 -4.67 8.72 -6.16
C ILE A 173 -5.25 8.23 -4.84
N GLU A 174 -4.41 7.59 -4.03
CA GLU A 174 -4.67 7.23 -2.65
C GLU A 174 -3.76 8.06 -1.72
N VAL A 175 -4.33 8.62 -0.67
CA VAL A 175 -3.60 9.46 0.30
C VAL A 175 -3.84 8.99 1.72
N PHE A 176 -2.86 9.16 2.59
CA PHE A 176 -3.00 8.90 4.01
C PHE A 176 -3.79 10.04 4.66
N ALA A 177 -4.97 9.73 5.19
CA ALA A 177 -5.83 10.70 5.89
C ALA A 177 -5.62 10.69 7.41
N LEU A 178 -5.37 9.51 7.99
CA LEU A 178 -5.15 9.30 9.43
C LEU A 178 -4.06 8.27 9.65
N GLY A 179 -3.18 8.51 10.61
CA GLY A 179 -2.11 7.57 10.99
C GLY A 179 -0.85 8.27 11.46
N GLY A 180 0.19 7.47 11.73
CA GLY A 180 1.50 7.99 12.11
C GLY A 180 2.18 8.73 10.95
N LEU A 181 2.70 9.92 11.25
CA LEU A 181 3.55 10.64 10.29
C LEU A 181 4.92 9.95 10.20
N CYS A 182 5.36 9.67 8.98
CA CYS A 182 6.71 9.24 8.67
C CYS A 182 7.35 10.22 7.71
N ILE A 183 8.48 10.79 8.10
CA ILE A 183 9.25 11.76 7.29
C ILE A 183 10.31 11.09 6.41
N ASN A 184 10.52 9.79 6.57
CA ASN A 184 11.47 9.03 5.76
C ASN A 184 10.90 8.78 4.35
N ILE A 185 11.79 8.64 3.39
CA ILE A 185 11.43 8.21 2.05
C ILE A 185 11.09 6.71 2.11
N GLU A 186 9.82 6.38 1.91
CA GLU A 186 9.36 5.00 1.91
C GLU A 186 10.05 4.20 0.79
N GLY A 187 10.37 2.94 1.09
CA GLY A 187 11.17 2.08 0.21
C GLY A 187 12.67 2.34 0.23
N ARG A 188 13.13 3.38 0.93
CA ARG A 188 14.55 3.76 1.08
C ARG A 188 14.91 4.10 2.53
N CYS A 189 14.14 3.61 3.48
CA CYS A 189 14.39 3.84 4.90
C CYS A 189 15.51 2.94 5.41
N TYR A 190 16.54 3.53 6.00
CA TYR A 190 17.66 2.81 6.62
C TYR A 190 17.63 2.86 8.16
N LEU A 191 16.69 3.63 8.75
CA LEU A 191 16.68 3.84 10.19
C LEU A 191 16.54 2.51 10.97
N SER A 192 15.59 1.66 10.59
CA SER A 192 15.40 0.37 11.25
C SER A 192 16.63 -0.52 11.11
N SER A 193 17.21 -0.62 9.92
CA SER A 193 18.42 -1.40 9.66
C SER A 193 19.61 -0.89 10.50
N PHE A 194 19.76 0.41 10.63
CA PHE A 194 20.82 1.03 11.42
C PHE A 194 20.66 0.73 12.92
N VAL A 195 19.43 0.80 13.44
CA VAL A 195 19.15 0.63 14.88
C VAL A 195 19.11 -0.84 15.30
N THR A 196 18.59 -1.73 14.46
CA THR A 196 18.28 -3.11 14.85
C THR A 196 18.88 -4.19 13.96
N GLY A 197 19.48 -3.81 12.83
CA GLY A 197 19.97 -4.74 11.81
C GLY A 197 18.87 -5.30 10.89
N ALA A 198 17.58 -5.06 11.17
CA ALA A 198 16.47 -5.56 10.36
C ALA A 198 15.95 -4.50 9.38
N SER A 199 15.74 -4.86 8.13
CA SER A 199 15.39 -3.94 7.06
C SER A 199 13.88 -3.74 6.91
N THR A 200 13.43 -2.49 6.93
CA THR A 200 12.06 -2.14 6.53
C THR A 200 11.78 -2.50 5.07
N ASN A 201 12.78 -2.32 4.22
CA ASN A 201 12.58 -2.39 2.77
C ASN A 201 12.54 -3.84 2.25
N THR A 202 13.29 -4.76 2.88
CA THR A 202 13.45 -6.14 2.40
C THR A 202 12.82 -7.19 3.33
N GLU A 203 12.57 -6.84 4.59
CA GLU A 203 12.06 -7.76 5.62
C GLU A 203 10.75 -7.25 6.25
N GLY A 204 10.33 -6.04 5.90
CA GLY A 204 9.13 -5.42 6.48
C GLY A 204 9.28 -4.95 7.93
N ALA A 205 10.50 -4.91 8.45
CA ALA A 205 10.79 -4.52 9.84
C ALA A 205 10.71 -3.01 10.06
N CYS A 206 9.50 -2.45 9.96
CA CYS A 206 9.26 -1.02 10.17
C CYS A 206 9.15 -0.70 11.65
N SER A 207 9.91 0.30 12.11
CA SER A 207 9.84 0.80 13.51
C SER A 207 9.93 -0.30 14.58
N PRO A 208 10.94 -1.18 14.56
CA PRO A 208 11.02 -2.35 15.45
C PRO A 208 11.37 -1.96 16.90
N ALA A 209 11.81 -0.73 17.14
CA ALA A 209 12.13 -0.20 18.47
C ALA A 209 11.05 0.74 18.98
N ARG A 210 10.71 0.66 20.28
CA ARG A 210 9.73 1.55 20.91
C ARG A 210 10.18 3.00 20.94
N PHE A 211 11.51 3.23 21.06
CA PHE A 211 12.12 4.55 21.04
C PHE A 211 13.57 4.44 20.60
N VAL A 212 14.08 5.53 20.03
CA VAL A 212 15.50 5.70 19.68
C VAL A 212 16.01 6.93 20.39
N ARG A 213 17.16 6.84 21.04
CA ARG A 213 17.84 7.97 21.66
C ARG A 213 18.91 8.48 20.69
N PHE A 214 18.85 9.76 20.37
CA PHE A 214 19.93 10.45 19.68
C PHE A 214 20.73 11.22 20.71
N THR A 215 22.06 11.05 20.70
CA THR A 215 23.00 11.83 21.53
C THR A 215 23.92 12.60 20.58
N ASN A 216 24.16 13.88 20.86
CA ASN A 216 25.20 14.64 20.18
C ASN A 216 26.55 14.27 20.78
N GLU A 217 27.62 14.38 19.99
CA GLU A 217 29.02 14.16 20.47
C GLU A 217 29.42 15.17 21.56
N ASP A 218 28.71 16.29 21.65
CA ASP A 218 28.96 17.36 22.63
C ASP A 218 28.27 17.12 23.99
N ASP A 219 27.50 16.06 24.16
CA ASP A 219 26.79 15.71 25.41
C ASP A 219 27.65 14.84 26.36
N HIS A 220 28.98 15.07 26.41
CA HIS A 220 29.93 14.43 27.33
C HIS A 220 30.35 15.35 28.48
#